data_24b0bf4af7ccab9ae5f059fc4c045393
#
_entry.id   24b0bf4af7ccab9ae5f059fc4c045393
#
_cell.length_a   1.000
_cell.length_b   1.000
_cell.length_c   1.000
_cell.angle_alpha   90.00
_cell.angle_beta   90.00
_cell.angle_gamma   90.00
#
_symmetry.space_group_name_H-M   'P 1'
#
loop_
_entity.id
_entity.type
_entity.pdbx_description
1 polymer ?
#
loop_
_entity_poly.entity_id
_entity_poly.type
_entity_poly.pdbx_seq_one_letter_code
_entity_poly.pdbx_strand_id
1 'polypeptide(L)'
;MRLKLTVEYDGTAFRGWARQPGERTVEGALRAALEAVYGRFDALAVGGRTDTGVHALANVVSVDVDGGPPLDRAAEALTASLPADVAILAAEEAAPAFHARFDAIARSYRYRVWRRRERSPFEATRALWHPRPLDLRRLDEQAQLLLGRHDFRAFTPTETQHDSFVRTVESAGWRELDDELAVFEITADSFLRHMVRALVGTMLEGLELAPLLAGRHRSDAGRTAPPHGLYLTRVRYKAVVR
;
A
#
# COMPACT_ATOMS: atom_id res chain seq x y z
N MET A 1 -4.22 6.05 26.35
CA MET A 1 -3.52 4.82 25.88
C MET A 1 -3.15 4.97 24.41
N ARG A 2 -1.93 4.60 24.00
CA ARG A 2 -1.52 4.57 22.58
C ARG A 2 -1.88 3.22 21.98
N LEU A 3 -2.70 3.22 20.94
CA LEU A 3 -3.03 2.01 20.17
C LEU A 3 -2.19 1.93 18.90
N LYS A 4 -1.79 0.71 18.54
CA LYS A 4 -1.32 0.29 17.23
C LYS A 4 -2.40 -0.60 16.63
N LEU A 5 -3.05 -0.13 15.56
CA LEU A 5 -4.10 -0.86 14.86
C LEU A 5 -3.57 -1.41 13.55
N THR A 6 -3.86 -2.69 13.25
CA THR A 6 -3.67 -3.26 11.91
C THR A 6 -4.99 -3.17 11.17
N VAL A 7 -4.98 -2.47 10.04
CA VAL A 7 -6.18 -2.12 9.27
C VAL A 7 -6.15 -2.79 7.89
N GLU A 8 -7.21 -3.51 7.55
CA GLU A 8 -7.47 -4.05 6.22
C GLU A 8 -8.58 -3.26 5.54
N TYR A 9 -8.48 -3.02 4.23
CA TYR A 9 -9.56 -2.39 3.47
C TYR A 9 -9.54 -2.71 1.98
N ASP A 10 -10.75 -2.84 1.41
CA ASP A 10 -10.99 -2.78 -0.03
C ASP A 10 -11.05 -1.31 -0.46
N GLY A 11 -10.04 -0.85 -1.20
CA GLY A 11 -9.91 0.55 -1.61
C GLY A 11 -10.84 0.99 -2.74
N THR A 12 -11.61 0.06 -3.35
CA THR A 12 -12.39 0.29 -4.58
C THR A 12 -13.30 1.52 -4.50
N ALA A 13 -14.01 1.68 -3.38
CA ALA A 13 -14.96 2.77 -3.18
C ALA A 13 -14.36 4.00 -2.46
N PHE A 14 -13.05 3.99 -2.18
CA PHE A 14 -12.38 5.08 -1.47
C PHE A 14 -11.56 5.98 -2.38
N ARG A 15 -11.58 7.29 -2.11
CA ARG A 15 -10.69 8.30 -2.71
C ARG A 15 -9.30 8.30 -2.07
N GLY A 16 -8.83 7.10 -1.70
CA GLY A 16 -7.55 6.87 -1.05
C GLY A 16 -7.64 6.93 0.48
N TRP A 17 -6.46 6.91 1.10
CA TRP A 17 -6.37 6.94 2.55
C TRP A 17 -6.72 8.32 3.14
N ALA A 18 -6.01 9.37 2.71
CA ALA A 18 -6.01 10.67 3.39
C ALA A 18 -7.36 11.38 3.30
N ARG A 19 -7.83 11.93 4.43
CA ARG A 19 -9.07 12.70 4.50
C ARG A 19 -9.06 13.87 3.51
N GLN A 20 -10.15 14.02 2.76
CA GLN A 20 -10.40 15.10 1.82
C GLN A 20 -11.83 15.61 2.03
N PRO A 21 -12.09 16.93 1.94
CA PRO A 21 -13.42 17.48 2.07
C PRO A 21 -14.42 16.88 1.06
N GLY A 22 -15.55 16.39 1.54
CA GLY A 22 -16.61 15.83 0.69
C GLY A 22 -16.35 14.45 0.10
N GLU A 23 -15.15 13.86 0.33
CA GLU A 23 -14.79 12.58 -0.25
C GLU A 23 -14.82 11.43 0.77
N ARG A 24 -15.22 10.25 0.29
CA ARG A 24 -15.16 9.02 1.07
C ARG A 24 -13.72 8.51 1.13
N THR A 25 -13.09 8.55 2.29
CA THR A 25 -11.69 8.13 2.50
C THR A 25 -11.58 7.14 3.65
N VAL A 26 -10.54 6.29 3.63
CA VAL A 26 -10.33 5.29 4.70
C VAL A 26 -10.07 5.98 6.05
N GLU A 27 -9.27 7.05 6.07
CA GLU A 27 -9.05 7.85 7.28
C GLU A 27 -10.34 8.48 7.80
N GLY A 28 -11.23 8.95 6.92
CA GLY A 28 -12.53 9.51 7.30
C GLY A 28 -13.42 8.46 7.98
N ALA A 29 -13.50 7.26 7.42
CA ALA A 29 -14.26 6.15 8.01
C ALA A 29 -13.68 5.72 9.37
N LEU A 30 -12.35 5.60 9.46
CA LEU A 30 -11.68 5.23 10.71
C LEU A 30 -11.87 6.29 11.80
N ARG A 31 -11.80 7.58 11.47
CA ARG A 31 -12.05 8.67 12.43
C ARG A 31 -13.47 8.62 12.98
N ALA A 32 -14.46 8.37 12.13
CA ALA A 32 -15.85 8.23 12.56
C ALA A 32 -16.03 7.03 13.51
N ALA A 33 -15.41 5.89 13.22
CA ALA A 33 -15.43 4.72 14.10
C ALA A 33 -14.72 4.97 15.44
N LEU A 34 -13.57 5.64 15.42
CA LEU A 34 -12.84 6.02 16.64
C LEU A 34 -13.68 6.97 17.51
N GLU A 35 -14.34 7.96 16.90
CA GLU A 35 -15.23 8.88 17.62
C GLU A 35 -16.43 8.14 18.24
N ALA A 36 -17.04 7.21 17.49
CA ALA A 36 -18.17 6.41 17.98
C ALA A 36 -17.78 5.49 19.16
N VAL A 37 -16.57 4.90 19.13
CA VAL A 37 -16.13 3.90 20.13
C VAL A 37 -15.46 4.55 21.35
N TYR A 38 -14.66 5.61 21.16
CA TYR A 38 -13.86 6.23 22.21
C TYR A 38 -14.30 7.66 22.56
N GLY A 39 -15.16 8.30 21.76
CA GLY A 39 -15.56 9.69 21.90
C GLY A 39 -14.46 10.68 21.53
N ARG A 40 -13.27 10.55 22.13
CA ARG A 40 -12.11 11.41 21.84
C ARG A 40 -10.89 10.57 21.47
N PHE A 41 -10.14 11.06 20.52
CA PHE A 41 -8.86 10.48 20.12
C PHE A 41 -7.94 11.56 19.55
N ASP A 42 -6.63 11.35 19.65
CA ASP A 42 -5.59 12.25 19.17
C ASP A 42 -4.49 11.53 18.40
N ALA A 43 -3.58 12.29 17.80
CA ALA A 43 -2.33 11.84 17.20
C ALA A 43 -2.47 10.64 16.24
N LEU A 44 -3.55 10.61 15.43
CA LEU A 44 -3.77 9.58 14.42
C LEU A 44 -2.71 9.69 13.32
N ALA A 45 -1.94 8.63 13.14
CA ALA A 45 -0.94 8.53 12.09
C ALA A 45 -0.98 7.15 11.40
N VAL A 46 -0.61 7.09 10.11
CA VAL A 46 -0.67 5.88 9.28
C VAL A 46 0.71 5.49 8.76
N GLY A 47 1.00 4.20 8.72
CA GLY A 47 2.26 3.64 8.22
C GLY A 47 2.48 3.83 6.72
N GLY A 48 1.42 3.76 5.91
CA GLY A 48 1.45 4.00 4.46
C GLY A 48 0.17 4.64 3.95
N ARG A 49 0.26 5.80 3.29
CA ARG A 49 -0.87 6.37 2.55
C ARG A 49 -1.04 5.61 1.25
N THR A 50 -2.28 5.25 0.92
CA THR A 50 -2.64 4.62 -0.35
C THR A 50 -3.42 5.60 -1.23
N ASP A 51 -3.25 5.46 -2.55
CA ASP A 51 -3.98 6.25 -3.54
C ASP A 51 -5.44 5.78 -3.67
N THR A 52 -6.26 6.56 -4.39
CA THR A 52 -7.63 6.18 -4.79
C THR A 52 -7.65 4.80 -5.43
N GLY A 53 -8.51 3.91 -4.95
CA GLY A 53 -8.71 2.57 -5.48
C GLY A 53 -7.63 1.54 -5.10
N VAL A 54 -6.63 1.90 -4.29
CA VAL A 54 -5.58 1.00 -3.79
C VAL A 54 -6.04 0.34 -2.50
N HIS A 55 -5.83 -0.97 -2.39
CA HIS A 55 -6.21 -1.78 -1.24
C HIS A 55 -5.10 -1.86 -0.18
N ALA A 56 -5.44 -2.36 1.00
CA ALA A 56 -4.46 -2.79 1.99
C ALA A 56 -4.91 -4.06 2.69
N LEU A 57 -3.98 -4.99 2.90
CA LEU A 57 -4.19 -6.21 3.71
C LEU A 57 -3.72 -6.00 5.16
N ALA A 58 -2.74 -5.12 5.40
CA ALA A 58 -2.22 -4.88 6.75
C ALA A 58 -1.54 -3.50 6.82
N ASN A 59 -2.29 -2.42 6.65
CA ASN A 59 -1.81 -1.09 6.98
C ASN A 59 -1.77 -0.92 8.49
N VAL A 60 -0.92 -0.05 9.00
CA VAL A 60 -0.79 0.19 10.43
C VAL A 60 -1.15 1.63 10.76
N VAL A 61 -1.89 1.81 11.85
CA VAL A 61 -2.27 3.11 12.38
C VAL A 61 -1.82 3.20 13.84
N SER A 62 -1.29 4.34 14.25
CA SER A 62 -1.16 4.70 15.65
C SER A 62 -2.15 5.80 16.01
N VAL A 63 -2.75 5.70 17.20
CA VAL A 63 -3.74 6.67 17.70
C VAL A 63 -3.73 6.68 19.21
N ASP A 64 -3.91 7.86 19.80
CA ASP A 64 -4.14 8.02 21.24
C ASP A 64 -5.64 8.00 21.52
N VAL A 65 -6.06 7.15 22.47
CA VAL A 65 -7.45 7.03 22.90
C VAL A 65 -7.55 7.15 24.41
N ASP A 66 -8.70 7.61 24.88
CA ASP A 66 -9.04 7.66 26.30
C ASP A 66 -10.37 6.96 26.57
N GLY A 67 -10.41 6.09 27.58
CA GLY A 67 -11.59 5.26 27.86
C GLY A 67 -11.84 4.20 26.79
N GLY A 68 -13.13 3.91 26.54
CA GLY A 68 -13.59 2.95 25.55
C GLY A 68 -13.54 1.48 26.00
N PRO A 69 -13.64 0.52 25.06
CA PRO A 69 -13.64 -0.90 25.37
C PRO A 69 -12.26 -1.38 25.86
N PRO A 70 -12.20 -2.52 26.58
CA PRO A 70 -10.94 -3.20 26.89
C PRO A 70 -10.14 -3.51 25.61
N LEU A 71 -8.82 -3.57 25.72
CA LEU A 71 -7.91 -3.72 24.58
C LEU A 71 -8.22 -4.96 23.72
N ASP A 72 -8.54 -6.09 24.37
CA ASP A 72 -8.93 -7.34 23.71
C ASP A 72 -10.23 -7.26 22.92
N ARG A 73 -11.08 -6.26 23.19
CA ARG A 73 -12.34 -6.01 22.46
C ARG A 73 -12.25 -4.84 21.49
N ALA A 74 -11.13 -4.11 21.49
CA ALA A 74 -10.98 -2.89 20.71
C ALA A 74 -11.11 -3.11 19.19
N ALA A 75 -10.49 -4.17 18.66
CA ALA A 75 -10.58 -4.49 17.23
C ALA A 75 -12.01 -4.84 16.79
N GLU A 76 -12.74 -5.61 17.60
CA GLU A 76 -14.12 -5.98 17.34
C GLU A 76 -15.06 -4.75 17.40
N ALA A 77 -14.93 -3.93 18.44
CA ALA A 77 -15.74 -2.74 18.60
C ALA A 77 -15.54 -1.71 17.48
N LEU A 78 -14.28 -1.48 17.08
CA LEU A 78 -13.99 -0.61 15.94
C LEU A 78 -14.52 -1.18 14.62
N THR A 79 -14.34 -2.48 14.37
CA THR A 79 -14.83 -3.13 13.15
C THR A 79 -16.34 -3.07 13.05
N ALA A 80 -17.05 -3.24 14.16
CA ALA A 80 -18.53 -3.12 14.20
C ALA A 80 -19.02 -1.69 13.85
N SER A 81 -18.20 -0.67 14.07
CA SER A 81 -18.50 0.74 13.75
C SER A 81 -17.98 1.18 12.37
N LEU A 82 -17.22 0.33 11.67
CA LEU A 82 -16.65 0.59 10.34
C LEU A 82 -17.61 0.08 9.24
N PRO A 83 -17.55 0.67 8.01
CA PRO A 83 -18.24 0.11 6.87
C PRO A 83 -17.62 -1.26 6.47
N ALA A 84 -18.41 -2.09 5.77
CA ALA A 84 -18.04 -3.48 5.44
C ALA A 84 -16.74 -3.66 4.62
N ASP A 85 -16.25 -2.60 4.01
CA ASP A 85 -15.01 -2.58 3.23
C ASP A 85 -13.77 -2.10 4.03
N VAL A 86 -13.89 -1.98 5.36
CA VAL A 86 -12.77 -1.71 6.28
C VAL A 86 -12.91 -2.57 7.53
N ALA A 87 -11.81 -3.19 7.98
CA ALA A 87 -11.75 -3.97 9.20
C ALA A 87 -10.47 -3.68 10.02
N ILE A 88 -10.57 -3.81 11.33
CA ILE A 88 -9.41 -3.82 12.23
C ILE A 88 -9.07 -5.26 12.54
N LEU A 89 -7.94 -5.73 12.04
CA LEU A 89 -7.46 -7.10 12.21
C LEU A 89 -6.84 -7.34 13.58
N ALA A 90 -6.21 -6.30 14.15
CA ALA A 90 -5.58 -6.35 15.45
C ALA A 90 -5.54 -4.95 16.08
N ALA A 91 -5.66 -4.92 17.40
CA ALA A 91 -5.41 -3.75 18.24
C ALA A 91 -4.43 -4.13 19.33
N GLU A 92 -3.32 -3.42 19.42
CA GLU A 92 -2.25 -3.66 20.38
C GLU A 92 -1.95 -2.35 21.12
N GLU A 93 -1.63 -2.44 22.41
CA GLU A 93 -1.05 -1.31 23.11
C GLU A 93 0.38 -1.09 22.64
N ALA A 94 0.72 0.14 22.33
CA ALA A 94 2.05 0.52 21.87
C ALA A 94 2.74 1.47 22.86
N ALA A 95 4.07 1.56 22.76
CA ALA A 95 4.82 2.55 23.53
C ALA A 95 4.27 3.96 23.26
N PRO A 96 4.21 4.86 24.25
CA PRO A 96 3.65 6.21 24.08
C PRO A 96 4.28 7.02 22.94
N ALA A 97 5.56 6.78 22.63
CA ALA A 97 6.29 7.44 21.56
C ALA A 97 6.12 6.77 20.17
N PHE A 98 5.46 5.61 20.09
CA PHE A 98 5.31 4.89 18.83
C PHE A 98 4.54 5.72 17.79
N HIS A 99 5.10 5.83 16.59
CA HIS A 99 4.50 6.58 15.49
C HIS A 99 4.45 5.73 14.21
N ALA A 100 3.26 5.34 13.77
CA ALA A 100 3.06 4.41 12.66
C ALA A 100 3.80 4.79 11.37
N ARG A 101 3.98 6.09 11.09
CA ARG A 101 4.67 6.56 9.88
C ARG A 101 6.19 6.59 10.03
N PHE A 102 6.68 7.17 11.13
CA PHE A 102 8.11 7.52 11.27
C PHE A 102 8.94 6.35 11.79
N ASP A 103 8.35 5.44 12.59
CA ASP A 103 9.05 4.25 13.08
C ASP A 103 9.01 3.08 12.09
N ALA A 104 8.27 3.21 10.99
CA ALA A 104 8.22 2.18 9.97
C ALA A 104 9.53 2.13 9.18
N ILE A 105 10.18 0.97 9.20
CA ILE A 105 11.46 0.73 8.53
C ILE A 105 11.30 0.19 7.11
N ALA A 106 10.16 -0.43 6.79
CA ALA A 106 9.86 -0.87 5.44
C ALA A 106 8.34 -1.00 5.21
N ARG A 107 7.94 -0.96 3.93
CA ARG A 107 6.59 -1.26 3.44
C ARG A 107 6.70 -2.30 2.35
N SER A 108 5.72 -3.20 2.29
CA SER A 108 5.62 -4.20 1.22
C SER A 108 4.33 -4.00 0.45
N TYR A 109 4.44 -4.12 -0.85
CA TYR A 109 3.31 -4.03 -1.76
C TYR A 109 3.24 -5.27 -2.64
N ARG A 110 2.02 -5.63 -3.05
CA ARG A 110 1.73 -6.64 -4.06
C ARG A 110 0.87 -6.01 -5.13
N TYR A 111 1.20 -6.28 -6.40
CA TYR A 111 0.36 -5.93 -7.53
C TYR A 111 -0.12 -7.21 -8.21
N ARG A 112 -1.43 -7.37 -8.40
CA ARG A 112 -2.07 -8.55 -8.98
C ARG A 112 -2.40 -8.32 -10.45
N VAL A 113 -2.08 -9.31 -11.30
CA VAL A 113 -2.32 -9.31 -12.74
C VAL A 113 -3.08 -10.57 -13.13
N TRP A 114 -4.33 -10.41 -13.55
CA TRP A 114 -5.21 -11.47 -14.03
C TRP A 114 -4.90 -11.74 -15.51
N ARG A 115 -4.46 -12.97 -15.83
CA ARG A 115 -3.89 -13.35 -17.14
C ARG A 115 -4.84 -14.12 -18.04
N ARG A 116 -5.98 -14.59 -17.50
CA ARG A 116 -6.96 -15.35 -18.30
C ARG A 116 -7.44 -14.51 -19.49
N ARG A 117 -7.74 -15.20 -20.62
CA ARG A 117 -8.28 -14.56 -21.82
C ARG A 117 -9.58 -13.82 -21.55
N GLU A 118 -10.45 -14.44 -20.74
CA GLU A 118 -11.72 -13.85 -20.32
C GLU A 118 -11.55 -13.00 -19.06
N ARG A 119 -12.34 -11.93 -18.99
CA ARG A 119 -12.46 -11.14 -17.77
C ARG A 119 -13.10 -11.95 -16.65
N SER A 120 -12.69 -11.72 -15.44
CA SER A 120 -13.35 -12.21 -14.24
C SER A 120 -14.13 -11.06 -13.58
N PRO A 121 -15.45 -11.17 -13.39
CA PRO A 121 -16.19 -10.16 -12.62
C PRO A 121 -15.75 -10.11 -11.15
N PHE A 122 -15.20 -11.22 -10.60
CA PHE A 122 -14.69 -11.28 -9.24
C PHE A 122 -13.34 -10.61 -9.08
N GLU A 123 -12.53 -10.53 -10.14
CA GLU A 123 -11.22 -9.89 -10.15
C GLU A 123 -11.25 -8.46 -10.74
N ALA A 124 -12.38 -8.00 -11.24
CA ALA A 124 -12.53 -6.73 -11.96
C ALA A 124 -12.06 -5.50 -11.15
N THR A 125 -12.20 -5.55 -9.81
CA THR A 125 -11.75 -4.50 -8.89
C THR A 125 -10.55 -4.90 -8.04
N ARG A 126 -9.91 -6.06 -8.32
CA ARG A 126 -8.89 -6.68 -7.45
C ARG A 126 -7.61 -7.06 -8.17
N ALA A 127 -7.62 -7.07 -9.51
CA ALA A 127 -6.44 -7.37 -10.33
C ALA A 127 -6.51 -6.65 -11.68
N LEU A 128 -5.37 -6.29 -12.23
CA LEU A 128 -5.28 -5.78 -13.59
C LEU A 128 -5.55 -6.94 -14.57
N TRP A 129 -6.61 -6.86 -15.37
CA TRP A 129 -6.81 -7.80 -16.44
C TRP A 129 -5.81 -7.56 -17.57
N HIS A 130 -4.98 -8.57 -17.86
CA HIS A 130 -3.95 -8.53 -18.90
C HIS A 130 -3.94 -9.86 -19.68
N PRO A 131 -4.80 -10.02 -20.71
CA PRO A 131 -5.00 -11.29 -21.42
C PRO A 131 -3.84 -11.64 -22.37
N ARG A 132 -2.85 -10.76 -22.53
CA ARG A 132 -1.67 -11.05 -23.35
C ARG A 132 -0.70 -11.94 -22.61
N PRO A 133 0.04 -12.82 -23.32
CA PRO A 133 1.12 -13.59 -22.70
C PRO A 133 2.13 -12.69 -21.99
N LEU A 134 2.55 -13.07 -20.80
CA LEU A 134 3.60 -12.43 -20.02
C LEU A 134 4.80 -13.36 -19.94
N ASP A 135 5.96 -12.86 -20.30
CA ASP A 135 7.24 -13.51 -20.01
C ASP A 135 7.63 -13.19 -18.56
N LEU A 136 7.15 -14.02 -17.62
CA LEU A 136 7.40 -13.81 -16.20
C LEU A 136 8.87 -13.88 -15.82
N ARG A 137 9.68 -14.67 -16.56
CA ARG A 137 11.11 -14.73 -16.34
C ARG A 137 11.76 -13.38 -16.65
N ARG A 138 11.45 -12.80 -17.80
CA ARG A 138 11.94 -11.47 -18.17
C ARG A 138 11.45 -10.39 -17.20
N LEU A 139 10.19 -10.44 -16.79
CA LEU A 139 9.64 -9.49 -15.81
C LEU A 139 10.37 -9.62 -14.46
N ASP A 140 10.69 -10.83 -14.02
CA ASP A 140 11.44 -11.05 -12.79
C ASP A 140 12.90 -10.58 -12.92
N GLU A 141 13.57 -10.86 -14.05
CA GLU A 141 14.91 -10.32 -14.35
C GLU A 141 14.92 -8.78 -14.26
N GLN A 142 13.90 -8.10 -14.79
CA GLN A 142 13.76 -6.64 -14.65
C GLN A 142 13.50 -6.22 -13.20
N ALA A 143 12.72 -6.98 -12.44
CA ALA A 143 12.44 -6.69 -11.03
C ALA A 143 13.70 -6.80 -10.16
N GLN A 144 14.61 -7.73 -10.46
CA GLN A 144 15.88 -7.87 -9.74
C GLN A 144 16.80 -6.63 -9.88
N LEU A 145 16.67 -5.87 -10.96
CA LEU A 145 17.41 -4.60 -11.15
C LEU A 145 16.99 -3.51 -10.14
N LEU A 146 15.81 -3.65 -9.53
CA LEU A 146 15.31 -2.72 -8.52
C LEU A 146 16.02 -2.83 -7.18
N LEU A 147 16.71 -3.96 -6.91
CA LEU A 147 17.34 -4.21 -5.61
C LEU A 147 18.43 -3.18 -5.31
N GLY A 148 18.48 -2.74 -4.06
CA GLY A 148 19.45 -1.75 -3.62
C GLY A 148 18.93 -0.32 -3.69
N ARG A 149 19.87 0.62 -3.78
CA ARG A 149 19.60 2.06 -3.68
C ARG A 149 19.64 2.71 -5.05
N HIS A 150 18.49 3.25 -5.52
CA HIS A 150 18.34 3.85 -6.84
C HIS A 150 17.56 5.18 -6.80
N ASP A 151 17.68 5.98 -7.86
CA ASP A 151 16.82 7.14 -8.10
C ASP A 151 15.56 6.72 -8.86
N PHE A 152 14.41 6.79 -8.20
CA PHE A 152 13.11 6.41 -8.74
C PHE A 152 12.30 7.59 -9.31
N ARG A 153 12.95 8.68 -9.68
CA ARG A 153 12.32 9.89 -10.23
C ARG A 153 11.46 9.60 -11.45
N ALA A 154 11.87 8.69 -12.33
CA ALA A 154 11.10 8.26 -13.49
C ALA A 154 9.76 7.58 -13.14
N PHE A 155 9.55 7.17 -11.90
CA PHE A 155 8.40 6.40 -11.46
C PHE A 155 7.44 7.18 -10.55
N THR A 156 7.58 8.51 -10.47
CA THR A 156 6.67 9.39 -9.71
C THR A 156 6.18 10.53 -10.60
N PRO A 157 4.99 11.10 -10.35
CA PRO A 157 4.54 12.28 -11.08
C PRO A 157 5.55 13.43 -10.99
N THR A 158 5.67 14.20 -12.07
CA THR A 158 6.58 15.36 -12.13
C THR A 158 6.21 16.40 -11.06
N GLU A 159 4.91 16.60 -10.85
CA GLU A 159 4.40 17.44 -9.75
C GLU A 159 4.36 16.62 -8.45
N THR A 160 5.41 16.70 -7.67
CA THR A 160 5.55 15.97 -6.41
C THR A 160 6.18 16.86 -5.34
N GLN A 161 5.83 16.59 -4.06
CA GLN A 161 6.38 17.27 -2.88
C GLN A 161 7.57 16.51 -2.26
N HIS A 162 8.18 15.57 -3.02
CA HIS A 162 9.32 14.81 -2.51
C HIS A 162 10.62 15.56 -2.70
N ASP A 163 11.38 15.78 -1.61
CA ASP A 163 12.71 16.39 -1.62
C ASP A 163 13.79 15.41 -2.14
N SER A 164 13.55 14.11 -1.99
CA SER A 164 14.47 13.06 -2.46
C SER A 164 13.71 11.99 -3.22
N PHE A 165 14.27 11.55 -4.35
CA PHE A 165 13.73 10.48 -5.18
C PHE A 165 14.44 9.14 -4.95
N VAL A 166 15.46 9.12 -4.10
CA VAL A 166 16.24 7.91 -3.81
C VAL A 166 15.51 7.04 -2.81
N ARG A 167 15.38 5.73 -3.12
CA ARG A 167 14.80 4.71 -2.23
C ARG A 167 15.68 3.47 -2.23
N THR A 168 15.57 2.70 -1.16
CA THR A 168 16.28 1.42 -1.02
C THR A 168 15.27 0.29 -1.06
N VAL A 169 15.34 -0.52 -2.12
CA VAL A 169 14.52 -1.72 -2.31
C VAL A 169 15.24 -2.91 -1.69
N GLU A 170 14.56 -3.61 -0.79
CA GLU A 170 15.07 -4.79 -0.10
C GLU A 170 14.77 -6.09 -0.86
N SER A 171 13.61 -6.15 -1.50
CA SER A 171 13.19 -7.28 -2.33
C SER A 171 12.23 -6.81 -3.40
N ALA A 172 12.31 -7.41 -4.58
CA ALA A 172 11.35 -7.23 -5.67
C ALA A 172 11.33 -8.49 -6.51
N GLY A 173 10.17 -8.89 -7.03
CA GLY A 173 10.09 -10.06 -7.89
C GLY A 173 8.69 -10.31 -8.43
N TRP A 174 8.64 -11.04 -9.55
CA TRP A 174 7.42 -11.55 -10.16
C TRP A 174 7.31 -13.06 -9.91
N ARG A 175 6.10 -13.52 -9.65
CA ARG A 175 5.81 -14.96 -9.56
C ARG A 175 4.38 -15.26 -9.95
N GLU A 176 4.12 -16.50 -10.31
CA GLU A 176 2.76 -17.03 -10.41
C GLU A 176 2.20 -17.26 -9.01
N LEU A 177 0.97 -16.89 -8.80
CA LEU A 177 0.22 -17.28 -7.61
C LEU A 177 -0.59 -18.54 -7.91
N ASP A 178 -1.17 -18.59 -9.11
CA ASP A 178 -1.82 -19.73 -9.75
C ASP A 178 -1.73 -19.57 -11.29
N ASP A 179 -2.31 -20.50 -12.06
CA ASP A 179 -2.24 -20.52 -13.52
C ASP A 179 -2.82 -19.24 -14.19
N GLU A 180 -3.71 -18.53 -13.50
CA GLU A 180 -4.43 -17.37 -14.03
C GLU A 180 -3.96 -16.04 -13.42
N LEU A 181 -3.22 -16.08 -12.32
CA LEU A 181 -2.84 -14.89 -11.56
C LEU A 181 -1.32 -14.79 -11.37
N ALA A 182 -0.73 -13.74 -11.90
CA ALA A 182 0.63 -13.34 -11.58
C ALA A 182 0.65 -12.19 -10.58
N VAL A 183 1.69 -12.13 -9.77
CA VAL A 183 1.90 -11.06 -8.81
C VAL A 183 3.31 -10.49 -8.90
N PHE A 184 3.40 -9.16 -8.79
CA PHE A 184 4.62 -8.46 -8.50
C PHE A 184 4.64 -8.09 -7.03
N GLU A 185 5.69 -8.43 -6.31
CA GLU A 185 5.88 -8.08 -4.90
C GLU A 185 7.14 -7.22 -4.76
N ILE A 186 7.07 -6.20 -3.92
CA ILE A 186 8.19 -5.30 -3.66
C ILE A 186 8.18 -4.82 -2.22
N THR A 187 9.37 -4.79 -1.60
CA THR A 187 9.59 -4.23 -0.26
C THR A 187 10.70 -3.18 -0.33
N ALA A 188 10.45 -2.00 0.23
CA ALA A 188 11.42 -0.91 0.30
C ALA A 188 11.28 -0.13 1.62
N ASP A 189 12.29 0.67 1.94
CA ASP A 189 12.28 1.61 3.06
C ASP A 189 11.07 2.56 3.00
N SER A 190 10.80 3.09 1.81
CA SER A 190 9.65 3.94 1.52
C SER A 190 9.37 3.97 0.02
N PHE A 191 8.22 4.52 -0.37
CA PHE A 191 7.81 4.64 -1.77
C PHE A 191 7.45 6.07 -2.11
N LEU A 192 7.73 6.46 -3.36
CA LEU A 192 7.23 7.69 -3.95
C LEU A 192 5.76 7.51 -4.36
N ARG A 193 5.07 8.62 -4.54
CA ARG A 193 3.71 8.61 -5.08
C ARG A 193 3.66 7.86 -6.42
N HIS A 194 2.73 6.94 -6.59
CA HIS A 194 2.52 6.11 -7.78
C HIS A 194 3.68 5.15 -8.15
N MET A 195 4.79 5.11 -7.40
CA MET A 195 6.02 4.40 -7.76
C MET A 195 5.78 2.94 -8.16
N VAL A 196 5.12 2.15 -7.32
CA VAL A 196 4.89 0.72 -7.60
C VAL A 196 4.05 0.53 -8.88
N ARG A 197 3.02 1.34 -9.06
CA ARG A 197 2.14 1.28 -10.23
C ARG A 197 2.87 1.69 -11.52
N ALA A 198 3.76 2.68 -11.45
CA ALA A 198 4.58 3.10 -12.58
C ALA A 198 5.64 2.03 -12.94
N LEU A 199 6.26 1.38 -11.94
CA LEU A 199 7.16 0.24 -12.16
C LEU A 199 6.44 -0.90 -12.87
N VAL A 200 5.28 -1.31 -12.36
CA VAL A 200 4.48 -2.38 -12.98
C VAL A 200 4.10 -2.04 -14.41
N GLY A 201 3.56 -0.84 -14.65
CA GLY A 201 3.17 -0.42 -16.00
C GLY A 201 4.35 -0.40 -16.97
N THR A 202 5.51 0.08 -16.52
CA THR A 202 6.76 0.12 -17.31
C THR A 202 7.21 -1.29 -17.71
N MET A 203 7.23 -2.23 -16.76
CA MET A 203 7.61 -3.63 -17.01
C MET A 203 6.60 -4.32 -17.96
N LEU A 204 5.29 -4.10 -17.77
CA LEU A 204 4.25 -4.69 -18.61
C LEU A 204 4.24 -4.13 -20.05
N GLU A 205 4.76 -2.92 -20.28
CA GLU A 205 5.00 -2.34 -21.60
C GLU A 205 6.31 -2.83 -22.24
N GLY A 206 7.11 -3.64 -21.52
CA GLY A 206 8.35 -4.22 -22.02
C GLY A 206 9.53 -3.24 -22.07
N LEU A 207 9.44 -2.10 -21.37
CA LEU A 207 10.51 -1.11 -21.29
C LEU A 207 11.58 -1.55 -20.31
N GLU A 208 12.85 -1.23 -20.62
CA GLU A 208 14.00 -1.56 -19.79
C GLU A 208 14.11 -0.64 -18.56
N LEU A 209 14.25 -1.22 -17.36
CA LEU A 209 14.33 -0.45 -16.12
C LEU A 209 15.70 0.18 -15.86
N ALA A 210 16.79 -0.48 -16.28
CA ALA A 210 18.15 -0.05 -15.97
C ALA A 210 18.43 1.44 -16.30
N PRO A 211 18.10 1.97 -17.50
CA PRO A 211 18.33 3.38 -17.79
C PRO A 211 17.43 4.32 -16.99
N LEU A 212 16.24 3.87 -16.57
CA LEU A 212 15.27 4.66 -15.81
C LEU A 212 15.69 4.84 -14.34
N LEU A 213 16.40 3.86 -13.79
CA LEU A 213 16.93 3.90 -12.41
C LEU A 213 18.14 4.83 -12.25
N ALA A 214 18.65 5.39 -13.34
CA ALA A 214 19.70 6.41 -13.34
C ALA A 214 19.18 7.86 -13.27
N GLY A 215 17.93 8.05 -12.87
CA GLY A 215 17.33 9.40 -12.69
C GLY A 215 16.77 10.02 -13.97
N ARG A 216 16.28 9.21 -14.92
CA ARG A 216 15.57 9.67 -16.12
C ARG A 216 14.25 10.36 -15.77
N HIS A 217 13.70 11.07 -16.75
CA HIS A 217 12.43 11.80 -16.59
C HIS A 217 11.22 10.84 -16.56
N ARG A 218 10.10 11.29 -15.97
CA ARG A 218 8.85 10.49 -15.88
C ARG A 218 8.29 10.11 -17.27
N SER A 219 8.49 10.95 -18.29
CA SER A 219 8.06 10.70 -19.67
C SER A 219 8.76 9.50 -20.33
N ASP A 220 9.91 9.08 -19.80
CA ASP A 220 10.70 7.97 -20.35
C ASP A 220 10.20 6.61 -19.83
N ALA A 221 9.43 6.61 -18.73
CA ALA A 221 8.83 5.41 -18.15
C ALA A 221 7.43 5.15 -18.73
N GLY A 222 6.97 3.91 -18.61
CA GLY A 222 5.65 3.47 -19.07
C GLY A 222 4.48 4.09 -18.31
N ARG A 223 3.27 3.75 -18.75
CA ARG A 223 2.03 4.22 -18.12
C ARG A 223 1.92 3.73 -16.67
N THR A 224 1.30 4.53 -15.84
CA THR A 224 0.97 4.12 -14.47
C THR A 224 -0.12 3.05 -14.51
N ALA A 225 0.15 1.86 -14.00
CA ALA A 225 -0.83 0.78 -13.92
C ALA A 225 -2.04 1.16 -13.05
N PRO A 226 -3.25 0.63 -13.33
CA PRO A 226 -4.46 0.90 -12.56
C PRO A 226 -4.29 0.65 -11.06
N PRO A 227 -5.00 1.37 -10.17
CA PRO A 227 -4.83 1.23 -8.73
C PRO A 227 -5.38 -0.08 -8.15
N HIS A 228 -6.45 -0.62 -8.72
CA HIS A 228 -7.20 -1.77 -8.20
C HIS A 228 -6.43 -3.11 -8.18
N GLY A 229 -5.26 -3.18 -8.81
CA GLY A 229 -4.36 -4.33 -8.67
C GLY A 229 -3.39 -4.20 -7.50
N LEU A 230 -3.26 -3.01 -6.87
CA LEU A 230 -2.24 -2.73 -5.87
C LEU A 230 -2.76 -2.90 -4.44
N TYR A 231 -1.96 -3.59 -3.63
CA TYR A 231 -2.21 -3.85 -2.21
C TYR A 231 -0.99 -3.47 -1.37
N LEU A 232 -1.20 -2.66 -0.32
CA LEU A 232 -0.23 -2.56 0.77
C LEU A 232 -0.39 -3.82 1.63
N THR A 233 0.62 -4.70 1.62
CA THR A 233 0.52 -6.01 2.28
C THR A 233 1.14 -6.02 3.67
N ARG A 234 2.06 -5.12 3.96
CA ARG A 234 2.75 -5.08 5.25
C ARG A 234 3.42 -3.72 5.51
N VAL A 235 3.41 -3.29 6.76
CA VAL A 235 4.29 -2.24 7.29
C VAL A 235 5.16 -2.88 8.36
N ARG A 236 6.48 -2.74 8.24
CA ARG A 236 7.44 -3.36 9.16
C ARG A 236 8.05 -2.31 10.08
N TYR A 237 8.20 -2.68 11.34
CA TYR A 237 8.82 -1.89 12.40
C TYR A 237 10.01 -2.65 12.99
N LYS A 238 10.92 -1.93 13.66
CA LYS A 238 11.96 -2.60 14.44
C LYS A 238 11.31 -3.46 15.53
N ALA A 239 11.85 -4.65 15.75
CA ALA A 239 11.42 -5.46 16.89
C ALA A 239 11.71 -4.66 18.18
N VAL A 240 10.72 -4.53 19.03
CA VAL A 240 10.93 -4.02 20.39
C VAL A 240 11.64 -5.15 21.15
N VAL A 241 12.93 -5.00 21.40
CA VAL A 241 13.62 -5.88 22.33
C VAL A 241 13.01 -5.61 23.70
N ARG A 242 12.27 -6.56 24.21
CA ARG A 242 11.72 -6.55 25.58
C ARG A 242 12.80 -6.88 26.57
#